data_c0120dfdc10c7cdf27bba026364ef4c6
#
_entry.id   c0120dfdc10c7cdf27bba026364ef4c6
#
_cell.length_a   1.000
_cell.length_b   1.000
_cell.length_c   1.000
_cell.angle_alpha   90.00
_cell.angle_beta   90.00
_cell.angle_gamma   90.00
#
_symmetry.space_group_name_H-M   'P 1'
#
loop_
_entity.id
_entity.type
_entity.pdbx_description
1 polymer ?
#
loop_
_entity_poly.entity_id
_entity_poly.type
_entity_poly.pdbx_seq_one_letter_code
_entity_poly.pdbx_strand_id
1 'polypeptide(L)'
;MIEIKNLSRSFGELRAVDGISFRVDSGEIVGFLGPNGAGKTTTMRMMTGYLQPSGGEIELDGESIFADPLSANARIGYLPEQNPLYADMDVEEFLIYMGRLRRLGKEQLSSRLDYVRDKCGLQDVWRQRIGTLSKGFRQRTGLAQAILHDPEVLILDEPTSGLDPNQILEIRELIRELGKAKTVLLSSHIMQEVQALCDRVVIINAGRIIVDDAIDNLGSYIEGYNRVVLEVEAVEPDFSPWLEQQTDVELDASQQEEGVTTLEFLCPPDADIRKDLSSYAVSQGWQILSIYLEKQSLESIFHELTSETREAMEELAEEELPTQAEDAEGPAPEETAADTPEDSEEEDR
;
A
#
# COMPACT_ATOMS: atom_id res chain seq x y z
N MET A 1 14.49 -15.65 -5.38
CA MET A 1 14.14 -15.17 -4.04
C MET A 1 14.76 -13.80 -3.81
N ILE A 2 14.02 -12.84 -3.28
CA ILE A 2 14.55 -11.55 -2.83
C ILE A 2 14.37 -11.43 -1.32
N GLU A 3 15.42 -11.02 -0.60
CA GLU A 3 15.43 -10.92 0.85
C GLU A 3 15.87 -9.52 1.29
N ILE A 4 15.11 -8.93 2.19
CA ILE A 4 15.31 -7.61 2.76
C ILE A 4 15.66 -7.78 4.25
N LYS A 5 16.78 -7.18 4.71
CA LYS A 5 17.31 -7.34 6.06
C LYS A 5 17.55 -5.99 6.71
N ASN A 6 16.78 -5.64 7.73
CA ASN A 6 16.90 -4.41 8.54
C ASN A 6 17.03 -3.14 7.69
N LEU A 7 16.26 -3.08 6.58
CA LEU A 7 16.36 -2.02 5.60
C LEU A 7 15.84 -0.70 6.16
N SER A 8 16.63 0.33 6.05
CA SER A 8 16.30 1.67 6.55
C SER A 8 16.62 2.75 5.54
N ARG A 9 15.80 3.81 5.50
CA ARG A 9 16.08 5.01 4.72
C ARG A 9 15.57 6.27 5.41
N SER A 10 16.46 7.24 5.60
CA SER A 10 16.16 8.56 6.13
C SER A 10 16.38 9.66 5.09
N PHE A 11 15.57 10.69 5.13
CA PHE A 11 15.69 11.94 4.36
C PHE A 11 15.71 13.12 5.35
N GLY A 12 16.89 13.54 5.74
CA GLY A 12 17.05 14.46 6.87
C GLY A 12 16.55 13.80 8.16
N GLU A 13 15.63 14.43 8.85
CA GLU A 13 15.01 13.90 10.09
C GLU A 13 13.90 12.86 9.80
N LEU A 14 13.33 12.87 8.60
CA LEU A 14 12.27 11.94 8.24
C LEU A 14 12.83 10.53 8.00
N ARG A 15 12.46 9.57 8.82
CA ARG A 15 12.75 8.15 8.63
C ARG A 15 11.63 7.50 7.80
N ALA A 16 11.81 7.48 6.48
CA ALA A 16 10.80 6.98 5.55
C ALA A 16 10.66 5.44 5.55
N VAL A 17 11.73 4.72 5.92
CA VAL A 17 11.75 3.27 6.12
C VAL A 17 12.63 3.00 7.33
N ASP A 18 12.14 2.20 8.28
CA ASP A 18 12.73 1.99 9.59
C ASP A 18 12.89 0.50 9.92
N GLY A 19 14.04 -0.07 9.55
CA GLY A 19 14.47 -1.41 9.96
C GLY A 19 13.59 -2.55 9.46
N ILE A 20 12.96 -2.43 8.28
CA ILE A 20 12.08 -3.47 7.76
C ILE A 20 12.85 -4.71 7.31
N SER A 21 12.26 -5.87 7.56
CA SER A 21 12.79 -7.17 7.12
C SER A 21 11.65 -8.04 6.62
N PHE A 22 11.75 -8.55 5.41
CA PHE A 22 10.84 -9.52 4.81
C PHE A 22 11.51 -10.20 3.62
N ARG A 23 10.90 -11.25 3.11
CA ARG A 23 11.39 -11.94 1.91
C ARG A 23 10.24 -12.20 0.95
N VAL A 24 10.57 -12.36 -0.33
CA VAL A 24 9.64 -12.82 -1.37
C VAL A 24 10.25 -14.06 -2.00
N ASP A 25 9.56 -15.18 -1.87
CA ASP A 25 10.04 -16.46 -2.38
C ASP A 25 9.87 -16.56 -3.90
N SER A 26 10.62 -17.47 -4.52
CA SER A 26 10.58 -17.63 -6.00
C SER A 26 9.21 -18.11 -6.46
N GLY A 27 8.61 -17.38 -7.41
CA GLY A 27 7.29 -17.71 -7.97
C GLY A 27 6.10 -17.25 -7.12
N GLU A 28 6.34 -16.46 -6.06
CA GLU A 28 5.32 -15.87 -5.20
C GLU A 28 4.84 -14.54 -5.76
N ILE A 29 3.56 -14.23 -5.57
CA ILE A 29 2.98 -12.91 -5.80
C ILE A 29 2.66 -12.30 -4.43
N VAL A 30 3.44 -11.32 -4.00
CA VAL A 30 3.30 -10.66 -2.70
C VAL A 30 2.76 -9.24 -2.89
N GLY A 31 1.74 -8.89 -2.12
CA GLY A 31 1.23 -7.53 -2.01
C GLY A 31 2.01 -6.75 -0.95
N PHE A 32 2.48 -5.56 -1.31
CA PHE A 32 3.11 -4.61 -0.38
C PHE A 32 2.14 -3.46 -0.13
N LEU A 33 1.34 -3.58 0.92
CA LEU A 33 0.19 -2.74 1.20
C LEU A 33 0.51 -1.67 2.25
N GLY A 34 -0.04 -0.49 2.11
CA GLY A 34 0.10 0.56 3.11
C GLY A 34 -0.51 1.89 2.64
N PRO A 35 -0.81 2.82 3.55
CA PRO A 35 -1.31 4.14 3.19
C PRO A 35 -0.28 4.96 2.42
N ASN A 36 -0.72 6.09 1.87
CA ASN A 36 0.20 7.02 1.23
C ASN A 36 1.20 7.58 2.25
N GLY A 37 2.49 7.61 1.85
CA GLY A 37 3.56 8.02 2.75
C GLY A 37 4.11 6.92 3.66
N ALA A 38 3.55 5.70 3.67
CA ALA A 38 4.01 4.59 4.52
C ALA A 38 5.42 4.06 4.22
N GLY A 39 6.04 4.46 3.09
CA GLY A 39 7.38 4.02 2.70
C GLY A 39 7.42 3.03 1.52
N LYS A 40 6.27 2.68 0.90
CA LYS A 40 6.17 1.69 -0.20
C LYS A 40 7.11 1.99 -1.37
N THR A 41 6.92 3.13 -2.04
CA THR A 41 7.75 3.55 -3.19
C THR A 41 9.22 3.69 -2.81
N THR A 42 9.53 4.17 -1.59
CA THR A 42 10.90 4.26 -1.10
C THR A 42 11.55 2.88 -1.00
N THR A 43 10.84 1.91 -0.45
CA THR A 43 11.29 0.51 -0.36
C THR A 43 11.52 -0.08 -1.75
N MET A 44 10.58 0.07 -2.68
CA MET A 44 10.72 -0.44 -4.04
C MET A 44 11.87 0.20 -4.81
N ARG A 45 12.12 1.49 -4.63
CA ARG A 45 13.29 2.18 -5.20
C ARG A 45 14.60 1.68 -4.63
N MET A 46 14.65 1.29 -3.36
CA MET A 46 15.84 0.65 -2.79
C MET A 46 16.04 -0.76 -3.35
N MET A 47 14.97 -1.57 -3.47
CA MET A 47 15.01 -2.92 -4.03
C MET A 47 15.44 -2.97 -5.50
N THR A 48 15.23 -1.88 -6.24
CA THR A 48 15.65 -1.75 -7.65
C THR A 48 17.02 -1.10 -7.81
N GLY A 49 17.71 -0.79 -6.71
CA GLY A 49 18.99 -0.09 -6.70
C GLY A 49 18.92 1.37 -7.16
N TYR A 50 17.71 1.91 -7.39
CA TYR A 50 17.51 3.31 -7.75
C TYR A 50 17.83 4.26 -6.58
N LEU A 51 17.64 3.78 -5.35
CA LEU A 51 17.93 4.50 -4.12
C LEU A 51 18.80 3.62 -3.21
N GLN A 52 19.90 4.17 -2.70
CA GLN A 52 20.70 3.46 -1.72
C GLN A 52 20.05 3.51 -0.34
N PRO A 53 20.01 2.42 0.43
CA PRO A 53 19.56 2.44 1.81
C PRO A 53 20.51 3.24 2.70
N SER A 54 19.98 3.75 3.82
CA SER A 54 20.79 4.32 4.90
C SER A 54 21.37 3.24 5.82
N GLY A 55 20.77 2.04 5.81
CA GLY A 55 21.19 0.86 6.55
C GLY A 55 20.45 -0.39 6.08
N GLY A 56 20.98 -1.56 6.47
CA GLY A 56 20.43 -2.84 6.05
C GLY A 56 20.92 -3.33 4.68
N GLU A 57 20.40 -4.46 4.24
CA GLU A 57 20.81 -5.15 3.01
C GLU A 57 19.62 -5.63 2.22
N ILE A 58 19.81 -5.74 0.90
CA ILE A 58 18.88 -6.36 -0.04
C ILE A 58 19.66 -7.40 -0.84
N GLU A 59 19.19 -8.64 -0.79
CA GLU A 59 19.81 -9.77 -1.48
C GLU A 59 18.87 -10.36 -2.52
N LEU A 60 19.43 -10.74 -3.66
CA LEU A 60 18.77 -11.52 -4.69
C LEU A 60 19.49 -12.88 -4.79
N ASP A 61 18.81 -13.95 -4.36
CA ASP A 61 19.36 -15.31 -4.21
C ASP A 61 20.67 -15.37 -3.40
N GLY A 62 20.75 -14.58 -2.31
CA GLY A 62 21.90 -14.54 -1.41
C GLY A 62 23.04 -13.62 -1.87
N GLU A 63 22.88 -12.91 -2.97
CA GLU A 63 23.84 -11.93 -3.47
C GLU A 63 23.31 -10.51 -3.26
N SER A 64 24.12 -9.64 -2.65
CA SER A 64 23.73 -8.23 -2.45
C SER A 64 23.55 -7.55 -3.81
N ILE A 65 22.38 -6.89 -4.00
CA ILE A 65 22.09 -6.14 -5.24
C ILE A 65 23.04 -4.95 -5.44
N PHE A 66 23.71 -4.52 -4.40
CA PHE A 66 24.67 -3.40 -4.43
C PHE A 66 26.12 -3.86 -4.74
N ALA A 67 26.41 -5.16 -4.63
CA ALA A 67 27.74 -5.71 -4.98
C ALA A 67 27.96 -5.71 -6.50
N ASP A 68 26.95 -6.12 -7.29
CA ASP A 68 26.93 -6.01 -8.76
C ASP A 68 25.56 -5.49 -9.23
N PRO A 69 25.36 -4.17 -9.23
CA PRO A 69 24.08 -3.56 -9.63
C PRO A 69 23.67 -3.87 -11.07
N LEU A 70 24.63 -4.14 -11.98
CA LEU A 70 24.31 -4.46 -13.36
C LEU A 70 23.72 -5.86 -13.48
N SER A 71 24.31 -6.84 -12.79
CA SER A 71 23.80 -8.21 -12.72
C SER A 71 22.41 -8.23 -12.03
N ALA A 72 22.27 -7.57 -10.88
CA ALA A 72 20.99 -7.47 -10.18
C ALA A 72 19.90 -6.84 -11.07
N ASN A 73 20.20 -5.72 -11.72
CA ASN A 73 19.24 -5.03 -12.59
C ASN A 73 18.87 -5.82 -13.86
N ALA A 74 19.73 -6.74 -14.31
CA ALA A 74 19.38 -7.65 -15.41
C ALA A 74 18.31 -8.68 -15.02
N ARG A 75 18.18 -8.97 -13.73
CA ARG A 75 17.23 -9.94 -13.16
C ARG A 75 15.96 -9.30 -12.61
N ILE A 76 15.93 -7.96 -12.47
CA ILE A 76 14.80 -7.20 -11.91
C ILE A 76 14.11 -6.38 -13.02
N GLY A 77 12.80 -6.56 -13.15
CA GLY A 77 11.93 -5.68 -13.93
C GLY A 77 11.21 -4.72 -12.98
N TYR A 78 11.18 -3.44 -13.32
CA TYR A 78 10.57 -2.41 -12.49
C TYR A 78 9.57 -1.56 -13.27
N LEU A 79 8.37 -1.44 -12.73
CA LEU A 79 7.35 -0.51 -13.16
C LEU A 79 7.14 0.51 -12.03
N PRO A 80 7.60 1.76 -12.16
CA PRO A 80 7.33 2.80 -11.17
C PRO A 80 5.90 3.34 -11.31
N GLU A 81 5.35 3.88 -10.22
CA GLU A 81 4.03 4.53 -10.18
C GLU A 81 3.89 5.61 -11.27
N GLN A 82 4.85 6.53 -11.33
CA GLN A 82 4.97 7.50 -12.42
C GLN A 82 5.86 6.92 -13.51
N ASN A 83 5.23 6.36 -14.52
CA ASN A 83 5.92 5.69 -15.60
C ASN A 83 6.63 6.71 -16.52
N PRO A 84 7.97 6.81 -16.51
CA PRO A 84 8.74 7.83 -17.24
C PRO A 84 8.92 7.44 -18.71
N LEU A 85 7.83 7.38 -19.46
CA LEU A 85 7.86 7.07 -20.90
C LEU A 85 8.25 8.30 -21.72
N TYR A 86 8.93 8.07 -22.86
CA TYR A 86 9.28 9.13 -23.80
C TYR A 86 8.11 9.44 -24.74
N ALA A 87 7.39 10.53 -24.45
CA ALA A 87 6.14 10.89 -25.10
C ALA A 87 6.25 11.09 -26.63
N ASP A 88 7.43 11.50 -27.10
CA ASP A 88 7.69 11.78 -28.52
C ASP A 88 8.03 10.53 -29.36
N MET A 89 8.37 9.41 -28.69
CA MET A 89 8.60 8.14 -29.35
C MET A 89 7.31 7.38 -29.59
N ASP A 90 7.26 6.52 -30.60
CA ASP A 90 6.23 5.49 -30.67
C ASP A 90 6.57 4.29 -29.74
N VAL A 91 5.59 3.43 -29.52
CA VAL A 91 5.75 2.28 -28.58
C VAL A 91 6.88 1.36 -29.01
N GLU A 92 6.96 1.04 -30.32
CA GLU A 92 8.00 0.17 -30.87
C GLU A 92 9.39 0.80 -30.70
N GLU A 93 9.56 2.06 -31.09
CA GLU A 93 10.82 2.78 -30.96
C GLU A 93 11.30 2.84 -29.51
N PHE A 94 10.40 3.14 -28.59
CA PHE A 94 10.70 3.16 -27.16
C PHE A 94 11.18 1.81 -26.65
N LEU A 95 10.45 0.74 -26.97
CA LEU A 95 10.83 -0.61 -26.51
C LEU A 95 12.12 -1.11 -27.15
N ILE A 96 12.39 -0.79 -28.43
CA ILE A 96 13.68 -1.05 -29.07
C ILE A 96 14.80 -0.31 -28.35
N TYR A 97 14.60 0.96 -28.03
CA TYR A 97 15.56 1.77 -27.31
C TYR A 97 15.88 1.17 -25.92
N MET A 98 14.83 0.82 -25.15
CA MET A 98 14.97 0.20 -23.83
C MET A 98 15.68 -1.16 -23.90
N GLY A 99 15.37 -1.99 -24.89
CA GLY A 99 16.03 -3.28 -25.08
C GLY A 99 17.52 -3.14 -25.40
N ARG A 100 17.88 -2.12 -26.18
CA ARG A 100 19.30 -1.80 -26.46
C ARG A 100 20.03 -1.31 -25.22
N LEU A 101 19.40 -0.48 -24.38
CA LEU A 101 19.96 -0.06 -23.08
C LEU A 101 20.20 -1.26 -22.17
N ARG A 102 19.31 -2.26 -22.20
CA ARG A 102 19.46 -3.55 -21.50
C ARG A 102 20.43 -4.51 -22.17
N ARG A 103 21.12 -4.09 -23.26
CA ARG A 103 22.11 -4.86 -24.03
C ARG A 103 21.57 -6.16 -24.63
N LEU A 104 20.26 -6.21 -24.95
CA LEU A 104 19.69 -7.36 -25.64
C LEU A 104 20.29 -7.50 -27.06
N GLY A 105 20.72 -8.70 -27.39
CA GLY A 105 21.19 -9.02 -28.74
C GLY A 105 20.08 -8.88 -29.79
N LYS A 106 20.41 -8.67 -31.05
CA LYS A 106 19.44 -8.36 -32.12
C LYS A 106 18.32 -9.40 -32.24
N GLU A 107 18.65 -10.68 -32.20
CA GLU A 107 17.69 -11.78 -32.34
C GLU A 107 16.82 -11.90 -31.07
N GLN A 108 17.44 -11.80 -29.90
CA GLN A 108 16.75 -11.79 -28.62
C GLN A 108 15.78 -10.61 -28.52
N LEU A 109 16.23 -9.41 -28.90
CA LEU A 109 15.39 -8.21 -28.91
C LEU A 109 14.17 -8.40 -29.81
N SER A 110 14.33 -8.91 -31.02
CA SER A 110 13.20 -9.15 -31.92
C SER A 110 12.16 -10.10 -31.31
N SER A 111 12.61 -11.22 -30.76
CA SER A 111 11.73 -12.20 -30.13
C SER A 111 11.04 -11.63 -28.90
N ARG A 112 11.75 -10.84 -28.08
CA ARG A 112 11.17 -10.21 -26.88
C ARG A 112 10.20 -9.10 -27.21
N LEU A 113 10.43 -8.33 -28.28
CA LEU A 113 9.46 -7.32 -28.76
C LEU A 113 8.14 -7.96 -29.20
N ASP A 114 8.19 -9.06 -29.95
CA ASP A 114 6.99 -9.79 -30.32
C ASP A 114 6.25 -10.32 -29.09
N TYR A 115 6.98 -10.91 -28.14
CA TYR A 115 6.42 -11.39 -26.89
C TYR A 115 5.70 -10.29 -26.08
N VAL A 116 6.36 -9.14 -25.82
CA VAL A 116 5.77 -8.08 -25.01
C VAL A 116 4.62 -7.38 -25.73
N ARG A 117 4.70 -7.24 -27.05
CA ARG A 117 3.60 -6.70 -27.87
C ARG A 117 2.33 -7.52 -27.68
N ASP A 118 2.46 -8.85 -27.76
CA ASP A 118 1.33 -9.75 -27.67
C ASP A 118 0.83 -9.87 -26.21
N LYS A 119 1.74 -10.06 -25.25
CA LYS A 119 1.39 -10.20 -23.82
C LYS A 119 0.74 -8.96 -23.22
N CYS A 120 1.23 -7.77 -23.57
CA CYS A 120 0.72 -6.51 -23.02
C CYS A 120 -0.43 -5.92 -23.88
N GLY A 121 -0.86 -6.60 -24.94
CA GLY A 121 -1.98 -6.14 -25.79
C GLY A 121 -1.70 -4.80 -26.47
N LEU A 122 -0.49 -4.64 -27.05
CA LEU A 122 -0.03 -3.38 -27.64
C LEU A 122 -0.13 -3.36 -29.18
N GLN A 123 -0.77 -4.36 -29.81
CA GLN A 123 -0.83 -4.50 -31.27
C GLN A 123 -1.39 -3.26 -31.95
N ASP A 124 -2.52 -2.74 -31.46
CA ASP A 124 -3.26 -1.64 -32.07
C ASP A 124 -2.57 -0.27 -31.91
N VAL A 125 -1.68 -0.16 -30.92
CA VAL A 125 -0.97 1.09 -30.59
C VAL A 125 0.52 1.03 -30.86
N TRP A 126 1.01 -0.07 -31.45
CA TRP A 126 2.44 -0.37 -31.59
C TRP A 126 3.26 0.74 -32.26
N ARG A 127 2.65 1.41 -33.24
CA ARG A 127 3.24 2.52 -33.99
C ARG A 127 2.62 3.87 -33.66
N GLN A 128 1.91 3.98 -32.53
CA GLN A 128 1.36 5.23 -32.06
C GLN A 128 2.33 5.90 -31.09
N ARG A 129 2.36 7.23 -31.12
CA ARG A 129 3.16 8.01 -30.17
C ARG A 129 2.65 7.83 -28.75
N ILE A 130 3.56 7.56 -27.83
CA ILE A 130 3.27 7.31 -26.40
C ILE A 130 2.50 8.48 -25.77
N GLY A 131 2.85 9.71 -26.14
CA GLY A 131 2.14 10.91 -25.65
C GLY A 131 0.65 10.97 -25.99
N THR A 132 0.21 10.26 -27.04
CA THR A 132 -1.20 10.24 -27.48
C THR A 132 -2.00 9.07 -26.89
N LEU A 133 -1.35 8.15 -26.18
CA LEU A 133 -1.98 6.96 -25.62
C LEU A 133 -2.86 7.29 -24.42
N SER A 134 -3.89 6.46 -24.21
CA SER A 134 -4.64 6.45 -22.94
C SER A 134 -3.72 6.08 -21.77
N LYS A 135 -4.14 6.38 -20.54
CA LYS A 135 -3.38 6.00 -19.34
C LYS A 135 -3.14 4.48 -19.30
N GLY A 136 -4.14 3.68 -19.63
CA GLY A 136 -4.03 2.21 -19.66
C GLY A 136 -2.99 1.71 -20.66
N PHE A 137 -2.95 2.25 -21.88
CA PHE A 137 -1.91 1.87 -22.84
C PHE A 137 -0.52 2.35 -22.43
N ARG A 138 -0.39 3.51 -21.79
CA ARG A 138 0.89 3.91 -21.19
C ARG A 138 1.33 2.94 -20.09
N GLN A 139 0.40 2.49 -19.24
CA GLN A 139 0.70 1.52 -18.19
C GLN A 139 1.13 0.18 -18.77
N ARG A 140 0.43 -0.32 -19.80
CA ARG A 140 0.81 -1.55 -20.54
C ARG A 140 2.18 -1.42 -21.22
N THR A 141 2.50 -0.23 -21.76
CA THR A 141 3.83 0.05 -22.35
C THR A 141 4.94 0.01 -21.28
N GLY A 142 4.66 0.56 -20.08
CA GLY A 142 5.59 0.48 -18.96
C GLY A 142 5.80 -0.94 -18.46
N LEU A 143 4.72 -1.72 -18.38
CA LEU A 143 4.82 -3.14 -18.01
C LEU A 143 5.58 -3.93 -19.09
N ALA A 144 5.34 -3.65 -20.37
CA ALA A 144 6.11 -4.24 -21.48
C ALA A 144 7.61 -3.94 -21.34
N GLN A 145 7.97 -2.70 -21.01
CA GLN A 145 9.37 -2.31 -20.72
C GLN A 145 9.94 -3.08 -19.52
N ALA A 146 9.16 -3.25 -18.44
CA ALA A 146 9.61 -3.95 -17.25
C ALA A 146 9.91 -5.44 -17.52
N ILE A 147 9.14 -6.09 -18.42
CA ILE A 147 9.31 -7.52 -18.73
C ILE A 147 10.14 -7.80 -20.01
N LEU A 148 10.59 -6.75 -20.73
CA LEU A 148 11.25 -6.87 -22.03
C LEU A 148 12.50 -7.73 -21.99
N HIS A 149 13.34 -7.59 -20.96
CA HIS A 149 14.60 -8.30 -20.79
C HIS A 149 14.48 -9.65 -20.09
N ASP A 150 13.24 -10.13 -19.90
CA ASP A 150 12.91 -11.40 -19.25
C ASP A 150 13.41 -11.55 -17.81
N PRO A 151 13.11 -10.60 -16.93
CA PRO A 151 13.57 -10.64 -15.53
C PRO A 151 12.94 -11.82 -14.76
N GLU A 152 13.62 -12.24 -13.69
CA GLU A 152 13.15 -13.26 -12.76
C GLU A 152 12.18 -12.67 -11.71
N VAL A 153 12.42 -11.41 -11.33
CA VAL A 153 11.65 -10.67 -10.33
C VAL A 153 11.01 -9.45 -10.97
N LEU A 154 9.73 -9.24 -10.68
CA LEU A 154 8.99 -8.03 -11.07
C LEU A 154 8.63 -7.22 -9.82
N ILE A 155 9.00 -5.96 -9.83
CA ILE A 155 8.63 -4.98 -8.81
C ILE A 155 7.70 -3.97 -9.48
N LEU A 156 6.45 -3.91 -9.02
CA LEU A 156 5.38 -3.12 -9.63
C LEU A 156 4.86 -2.12 -8.60
N ASP A 157 5.13 -0.84 -8.81
CA ASP A 157 4.71 0.22 -7.90
C ASP A 157 3.37 0.81 -8.38
N GLU A 158 2.29 0.54 -7.63
CA GLU A 158 0.91 0.98 -7.91
C GLU A 158 0.47 0.68 -9.36
N PRO A 159 0.55 -0.59 -9.84
CA PRO A 159 0.39 -0.91 -11.26
C PRO A 159 -0.98 -0.60 -11.85
N THR A 160 -2.00 -0.44 -11.03
CA THR A 160 -3.41 -0.18 -11.41
C THR A 160 -3.86 1.25 -11.13
N SER A 161 -2.98 2.09 -10.56
CA SER A 161 -3.32 3.44 -10.13
C SER A 161 -3.93 4.31 -11.24
N GLY A 162 -5.16 4.80 -10.99
CA GLY A 162 -5.90 5.72 -11.86
C GLY A 162 -6.30 5.13 -13.22
N LEU A 163 -6.43 3.82 -13.32
CA LEU A 163 -7.05 3.11 -14.42
C LEU A 163 -8.57 3.00 -14.20
N ASP A 164 -9.32 2.82 -15.27
CA ASP A 164 -10.73 2.48 -15.16
C ASP A 164 -10.94 0.99 -14.76
N PRO A 165 -12.15 0.60 -14.27
CA PRO A 165 -12.38 -0.76 -13.78
C PRO A 165 -12.05 -1.87 -14.78
N ASN A 166 -12.31 -1.67 -16.08
CA ASN A 166 -12.01 -2.68 -17.09
C ASN A 166 -10.50 -2.83 -17.30
N GLN A 167 -9.78 -1.70 -17.35
CA GLN A 167 -8.32 -1.70 -17.47
C GLN A 167 -7.65 -2.34 -16.25
N ILE A 168 -8.20 -2.13 -15.04
CA ILE A 168 -7.72 -2.78 -13.82
C ILE A 168 -7.82 -4.31 -13.97
N LEU A 169 -8.95 -4.83 -14.42
CA LEU A 169 -9.14 -6.28 -14.63
C LEU A 169 -8.12 -6.85 -15.63
N GLU A 170 -7.87 -6.16 -16.72
CA GLU A 170 -6.92 -6.57 -17.76
C GLU A 170 -5.47 -6.56 -17.25
N ILE A 171 -5.07 -5.54 -16.48
CA ILE A 171 -3.75 -5.49 -15.86
C ILE A 171 -3.57 -6.57 -14.79
N ARG A 172 -4.60 -6.82 -13.97
CA ARG A 172 -4.59 -7.91 -12.97
C ARG A 172 -4.39 -9.28 -13.63
N GLU A 173 -5.10 -9.56 -14.71
CA GLU A 173 -4.95 -10.81 -15.42
C GLU A 173 -3.53 -10.97 -15.99
N LEU A 174 -2.99 -9.90 -16.56
CA LEU A 174 -1.61 -9.89 -17.05
C LEU A 174 -0.59 -10.13 -15.94
N ILE A 175 -0.73 -9.47 -14.78
CA ILE A 175 0.16 -9.69 -13.62
C ILE A 175 0.05 -11.14 -13.13
N ARG A 176 -1.17 -11.69 -13.02
CA ARG A 176 -1.39 -13.08 -12.61
C ARG A 176 -0.73 -14.07 -13.58
N GLU A 177 -0.82 -13.82 -14.89
CA GLU A 177 -0.13 -14.66 -15.88
C GLU A 177 1.40 -14.58 -15.76
N LEU A 178 1.94 -13.38 -15.53
CA LEU A 178 3.38 -13.19 -15.34
C LEU A 178 3.86 -13.87 -14.04
N GLY A 179 3.06 -13.83 -12.98
CA GLY A 179 3.37 -14.47 -11.70
C GLY A 179 3.47 -15.99 -11.74
N LYS A 180 2.87 -16.65 -12.74
CA LYS A 180 3.04 -18.11 -12.93
C LYS A 180 4.49 -18.53 -13.20
N ALA A 181 5.32 -17.64 -13.71
CA ALA A 181 6.70 -17.92 -14.09
C ALA A 181 7.72 -17.00 -13.41
N LYS A 182 7.28 -15.97 -12.73
CA LYS A 182 8.13 -14.93 -12.15
C LYS A 182 7.72 -14.65 -10.70
N THR A 183 8.66 -14.19 -9.91
CA THR A 183 8.41 -13.63 -8.59
C THR A 183 7.88 -12.20 -8.75
N VAL A 184 6.79 -11.85 -8.08
CA VAL A 184 6.16 -10.54 -8.22
C VAL A 184 5.98 -9.90 -6.85
N LEU A 185 6.47 -8.69 -6.69
CA LEU A 185 6.13 -7.80 -5.58
C LEU A 185 5.39 -6.60 -6.16
N LEU A 186 4.15 -6.39 -5.73
CA LEU A 186 3.38 -5.23 -6.16
C LEU A 186 2.97 -4.38 -4.96
N SER A 187 3.09 -3.04 -5.08
CA SER A 187 2.52 -2.13 -4.08
C SER A 187 1.10 -1.76 -4.42
N SER A 188 0.30 -1.55 -3.39
CA SER A 188 -1.00 -0.90 -3.47
C SER A 188 -1.35 -0.21 -2.16
N HIS A 189 -2.26 0.74 -2.21
CA HIS A 189 -2.95 1.29 -1.05
C HIS A 189 -4.40 0.79 -0.97
N ILE A 190 -4.80 -0.09 -1.88
CA ILE A 190 -6.17 -0.64 -2.02
C ILE A 190 -6.13 -2.14 -1.69
N MET A 191 -6.75 -2.53 -0.59
CA MET A 191 -6.77 -3.92 -0.13
C MET A 191 -7.40 -4.88 -1.15
N GLN A 192 -8.49 -4.48 -1.80
CA GLN A 192 -9.18 -5.29 -2.83
C GLN A 192 -8.29 -5.66 -4.01
N GLU A 193 -7.30 -4.83 -4.34
CA GLU A 193 -6.35 -5.14 -5.42
C GLU A 193 -5.38 -6.23 -5.00
N VAL A 194 -4.87 -6.13 -3.77
CA VAL A 194 -3.96 -7.12 -3.19
C VAL A 194 -4.68 -8.46 -3.02
N GLN A 195 -5.89 -8.44 -2.46
CA GLN A 195 -6.73 -9.64 -2.28
C GLN A 195 -7.04 -10.36 -3.60
N ALA A 196 -7.21 -9.62 -4.69
CA ALA A 196 -7.51 -10.20 -6.00
C ALA A 196 -6.30 -10.85 -6.68
N LEU A 197 -5.07 -10.49 -6.29
CA LEU A 197 -3.84 -10.87 -7.00
C LEU A 197 -2.88 -11.73 -6.19
N CYS A 198 -2.84 -11.54 -4.87
CA CYS A 198 -1.80 -12.06 -4.00
C CYS A 198 -2.38 -13.11 -3.05
N ASP A 199 -1.54 -14.05 -2.64
CA ASP A 199 -1.86 -15.01 -1.58
C ASP A 199 -1.30 -14.54 -0.22
N ARG A 200 -0.32 -13.63 -0.24
CA ARG A 200 0.36 -13.07 0.93
C ARG A 200 0.51 -11.57 0.81
N VAL A 201 0.46 -10.90 1.95
CA VAL A 201 0.60 -9.45 2.04
C VAL A 201 1.61 -9.07 3.12
N VAL A 202 2.41 -8.06 2.80
CA VAL A 202 3.25 -7.34 3.76
C VAL A 202 2.65 -5.96 3.93
N ILE A 203 2.16 -5.64 5.13
CA ILE A 203 1.54 -4.35 5.43
C ILE A 203 2.59 -3.45 6.08
N ILE A 204 2.80 -2.28 5.47
CA ILE A 204 3.73 -1.26 5.98
C ILE A 204 2.94 -0.02 6.41
N ASN A 205 3.27 0.53 7.58
CA ASN A 205 2.77 1.81 8.05
C ASN A 205 3.90 2.59 8.72
N ALA A 206 3.96 3.91 8.47
CA ALA A 206 4.97 4.81 9.03
C ALA A 206 6.42 4.25 8.97
N GLY A 207 6.77 3.60 7.84
CA GLY A 207 8.09 3.04 7.60
C GLY A 207 8.37 1.68 8.26
N ARG A 208 7.41 1.06 8.96
CA ARG A 208 7.56 -0.23 9.66
C ARG A 208 6.59 -1.27 9.13
N ILE A 209 7.01 -2.53 9.09
CA ILE A 209 6.11 -3.64 8.78
C ILE A 209 5.29 -3.94 10.03
N ILE A 210 3.96 -3.96 9.86
CA ILE A 210 2.99 -4.29 10.92
C ILE A 210 2.44 -5.71 10.77
N VAL A 211 2.33 -6.20 9.52
CA VAL A 211 1.90 -7.57 9.23
C VAL A 211 2.70 -8.12 8.05
N ASP A 212 3.03 -9.41 8.11
CA ASP A 212 3.61 -10.21 7.03
C ASP A 212 3.03 -11.62 7.10
N ASP A 213 1.90 -11.86 6.38
CA ASP A 213 1.19 -13.13 6.46
C ASP A 213 0.35 -13.40 5.21
N ALA A 214 -0.20 -14.61 5.12
CA ALA A 214 -1.21 -14.95 4.13
C ALA A 214 -2.46 -14.07 4.32
N ILE A 215 -3.10 -13.70 3.21
CA ILE A 215 -4.29 -12.84 3.24
C ILE A 215 -5.42 -13.47 4.07
N ASP A 216 -5.58 -14.80 4.00
CA ASP A 216 -6.60 -15.53 4.76
C ASP A 216 -6.39 -15.45 6.28
N ASN A 217 -5.18 -15.16 6.75
CA ASN A 217 -4.84 -15.07 8.15
C ASN A 217 -5.05 -13.67 8.74
N LEU A 218 -5.29 -12.65 7.92
CA LEU A 218 -5.39 -11.25 8.38
C LEU A 218 -6.47 -11.05 9.44
N GLY A 219 -7.56 -11.80 9.35
CA GLY A 219 -8.62 -11.78 10.37
C GLY A 219 -8.16 -12.13 11.79
N SER A 220 -7.00 -12.81 11.94
CA SER A 220 -6.46 -13.19 13.25
C SER A 220 -5.64 -12.09 13.93
N TYR A 221 -5.30 -11.02 13.21
CA TYR A 221 -4.49 -9.91 13.75
C TYR A 221 -5.30 -8.86 14.50
N ILE A 222 -6.62 -8.93 14.39
CA ILE A 222 -7.52 -8.10 15.15
C ILE A 222 -8.32 -9.02 16.06
N GLU A 223 -8.49 -8.66 17.31
CA GLU A 223 -9.50 -9.22 18.20
C GLU A 223 -10.86 -8.83 17.64
N GLY A 224 -11.19 -9.41 16.47
CA GLY A 224 -12.34 -9.00 15.69
C GLY A 224 -13.61 -9.61 16.23
N TYR A 225 -14.60 -8.78 16.45
CA TYR A 225 -15.98 -9.20 16.58
C TYR A 225 -16.63 -9.24 15.19
N ASN A 226 -17.39 -10.28 14.89
CA ASN A 226 -18.32 -10.23 13.78
C ASN A 226 -19.44 -9.25 14.13
N ARG A 227 -19.90 -8.47 13.15
CA ARG A 227 -21.04 -7.57 13.34
C ARG A 227 -22.30 -8.22 12.80
N VAL A 228 -23.33 -8.33 13.61
CA VAL A 228 -24.66 -8.75 13.16
C VAL A 228 -25.56 -7.53 13.14
N VAL A 229 -26.04 -7.18 11.95
CA VAL A 229 -26.97 -6.08 11.73
C VAL A 229 -28.38 -6.63 11.68
N LEU A 230 -29.26 -6.08 12.50
CA LEU A 230 -30.68 -6.44 12.61
C LEU A 230 -31.54 -5.20 12.40
N GLU A 231 -32.41 -5.24 11.40
CA GLU A 231 -33.45 -4.22 11.20
C GLU A 231 -34.81 -4.76 11.61
N VAL A 232 -35.46 -4.06 12.53
CA VAL A 232 -36.80 -4.43 13.03
C VAL A 232 -37.79 -3.26 12.93
N GLU A 233 -39.03 -3.57 12.61
CA GLU A 233 -40.14 -2.61 12.70
C GLU A 233 -40.60 -2.54 14.15
N ALA A 234 -39.90 -1.71 14.92
CA ALA A 234 -40.19 -1.47 16.34
C ALA A 234 -39.60 -0.11 16.74
N VAL A 235 -40.22 0.53 17.71
CA VAL A 235 -39.72 1.77 18.32
C VAL A 235 -39.01 1.40 19.62
N GLU A 236 -37.74 1.76 19.75
CA GLU A 236 -36.89 1.48 20.92
C GLU A 236 -36.96 0.00 21.39
N PRO A 237 -36.64 -0.99 20.53
CA PRO A 237 -36.70 -2.39 20.95
C PRO A 237 -35.66 -2.67 22.04
N ASP A 238 -36.07 -3.30 23.14
CA ASP A 238 -35.21 -3.61 24.28
C ASP A 238 -34.60 -5.02 24.13
N PHE A 239 -33.31 -5.09 23.83
CA PHE A 239 -32.51 -6.31 23.77
C PHE A 239 -31.71 -6.59 25.05
N SER A 240 -31.80 -5.74 26.09
CA SER A 240 -31.05 -5.93 27.34
C SER A 240 -31.28 -7.30 27.99
N PRO A 241 -32.55 -7.83 28.09
CA PRO A 241 -32.77 -9.15 28.68
C PRO A 241 -32.20 -10.32 27.90
N TRP A 242 -31.99 -10.15 26.59
CA TRP A 242 -31.31 -11.15 25.74
C TRP A 242 -29.80 -11.02 25.89
N LEU A 243 -29.25 -9.80 25.90
CA LEU A 243 -27.82 -9.55 26.06
C LEU A 243 -27.27 -10.06 27.40
N GLU A 244 -28.05 -9.94 28.49
CA GLU A 244 -27.66 -10.49 29.80
C GLU A 244 -27.48 -12.02 29.82
N GLN A 245 -28.00 -12.73 28.83
CA GLN A 245 -27.86 -14.21 28.66
C GLN A 245 -26.73 -14.60 27.73
N GLN A 246 -26.12 -13.63 27.06
CA GLN A 246 -25.04 -13.89 26.13
C GLN A 246 -23.67 -13.66 26.79
N THR A 247 -22.67 -14.40 26.32
CA THR A 247 -21.28 -14.18 26.69
C THR A 247 -20.58 -13.56 25.48
N ASP A 248 -19.86 -12.49 25.68
CA ASP A 248 -19.05 -11.83 24.64
C ASP A 248 -19.88 -11.29 23.44
N VAL A 249 -21.12 -10.84 23.70
CA VAL A 249 -21.97 -10.14 22.71
C VAL A 249 -22.34 -8.78 23.27
N GLU A 250 -22.13 -7.73 22.47
CA GLU A 250 -22.42 -6.35 22.86
C GLU A 250 -23.29 -5.67 21.78
N LEU A 251 -24.11 -4.70 22.20
CA LEU A 251 -24.82 -3.79 21.30
C LEU A 251 -23.93 -2.59 21.03
N ASP A 252 -23.40 -2.48 19.80
CA ASP A 252 -22.47 -1.41 19.37
C ASP A 252 -23.21 -0.12 18.98
N ALA A 253 -24.26 -0.27 18.16
CA ALA A 253 -25.02 0.88 17.68
C ALA A 253 -26.52 0.59 17.59
N SER A 254 -27.32 1.64 17.77
CA SER A 254 -28.77 1.63 17.54
C SER A 254 -29.20 2.93 16.86
N GLN A 255 -29.81 2.82 15.69
CA GLN A 255 -30.32 3.96 14.93
C GLN A 255 -31.81 3.74 14.62
N GLN A 256 -32.62 4.79 14.78
CA GLN A 256 -34.05 4.72 14.51
C GLN A 256 -34.45 5.73 13.44
N GLU A 257 -35.07 5.22 12.36
CA GLU A 257 -35.66 6.04 11.31
C GLU A 257 -37.04 5.52 10.91
N GLU A 258 -38.03 6.41 10.82
CA GLU A 258 -39.39 6.14 10.33
C GLU A 258 -40.09 4.90 10.93
N GLY A 259 -39.80 4.58 12.20
CA GLY A 259 -40.41 3.42 12.90
C GLY A 259 -39.67 2.11 12.73
N VAL A 260 -38.56 2.13 12.01
CA VAL A 260 -37.63 1.02 11.89
C VAL A 260 -36.40 1.31 12.76
N THR A 261 -35.96 0.31 13.52
CA THR A 261 -34.74 0.40 14.32
C THR A 261 -33.71 -0.56 13.73
N THR A 262 -32.56 -0.02 13.39
CA THR A 262 -31.35 -0.76 12.99
C THR A 262 -30.45 -0.93 14.20
N LEU A 263 -30.10 -2.16 14.51
CA LEU A 263 -29.26 -2.55 15.65
C LEU A 263 -28.03 -3.28 15.15
N GLU A 264 -26.86 -2.93 15.67
CA GLU A 264 -25.59 -3.55 15.35
C GLU A 264 -25.03 -4.25 16.60
N PHE A 265 -24.85 -5.57 16.51
CA PHE A 265 -24.33 -6.39 17.59
C PHE A 265 -22.94 -6.88 17.25
N LEU A 266 -22.00 -6.76 18.17
CA LEU A 266 -20.68 -7.38 18.10
C LEU A 266 -20.73 -8.76 18.74
N CYS A 267 -20.17 -9.78 18.07
CA CYS A 267 -20.06 -11.14 18.59
C CYS A 267 -18.72 -11.77 18.19
N PRO A 268 -18.22 -12.75 18.93
CA PRO A 268 -16.96 -13.44 18.60
C PRO A 268 -16.91 -13.94 17.15
N PRO A 269 -15.70 -14.01 16.54
CA PRO A 269 -15.55 -14.32 15.11
C PRO A 269 -16.07 -15.71 14.71
N ASP A 270 -16.12 -16.64 15.64
CA ASP A 270 -16.61 -18.00 15.48
C ASP A 270 -18.11 -18.16 15.84
N ALA A 271 -18.75 -17.10 16.36
CA ALA A 271 -20.15 -17.11 16.75
C ALA A 271 -21.07 -16.59 15.62
N ASP A 272 -22.19 -17.28 15.44
CA ASP A 272 -23.29 -16.82 14.58
C ASP A 272 -24.56 -16.66 15.41
N ILE A 273 -24.79 -15.45 15.89
CA ILE A 273 -25.92 -15.12 16.79
C ILE A 273 -27.23 -14.83 16.05
N ARG A 274 -27.25 -14.85 14.70
CA ARG A 274 -28.42 -14.46 13.90
C ARG A 274 -29.67 -15.27 14.24
N LYS A 275 -29.51 -16.59 14.48
CA LYS A 275 -30.63 -17.48 14.82
C LYS A 275 -31.25 -17.13 16.16
N ASP A 276 -30.43 -16.91 17.17
CA ASP A 276 -30.88 -16.64 18.53
C ASP A 276 -31.48 -15.22 18.62
N LEU A 277 -30.83 -14.26 17.97
CA LEU A 277 -31.29 -12.88 17.86
C LEU A 277 -32.66 -12.79 17.15
N SER A 278 -32.82 -13.51 16.03
CA SER A 278 -34.09 -13.55 15.30
C SER A 278 -35.20 -14.21 16.12
N SER A 279 -34.89 -15.27 16.85
CA SER A 279 -35.83 -15.98 17.70
C SER A 279 -36.31 -15.07 18.84
N TYR A 280 -35.40 -14.27 19.42
CA TYR A 280 -35.74 -13.30 20.45
C TYR A 280 -36.65 -12.20 19.89
N ALA A 281 -36.29 -11.57 18.77
CA ALA A 281 -37.08 -10.50 18.15
C ALA A 281 -38.50 -10.97 17.81
N VAL A 282 -38.67 -12.17 17.26
CA VAL A 282 -39.97 -12.78 16.96
C VAL A 282 -40.78 -13.04 18.28
N SER A 283 -40.12 -13.48 19.36
CA SER A 283 -40.77 -13.70 20.64
C SER A 283 -41.35 -12.41 21.28
N GLN A 284 -40.71 -11.28 20.97
CA GLN A 284 -41.23 -9.94 21.40
C GLN A 284 -42.30 -9.38 20.45
N GLY A 285 -42.59 -10.08 19.36
CA GLY A 285 -43.59 -9.67 18.37
C GLY A 285 -43.07 -8.62 17.38
N TRP A 286 -41.77 -8.39 17.30
CA TRP A 286 -41.18 -7.45 16.35
C TRP A 286 -41.08 -8.07 14.97
N GLN A 287 -41.38 -7.30 13.94
CA GLN A 287 -41.22 -7.74 12.56
C GLN A 287 -39.80 -7.49 12.12
N ILE A 288 -39.09 -8.55 11.74
CA ILE A 288 -37.72 -8.47 11.21
C ILE A 288 -37.80 -8.06 9.73
N LEU A 289 -37.13 -6.98 9.36
CA LEU A 289 -37.00 -6.52 7.98
C LEU A 289 -35.74 -7.11 7.32
N SER A 290 -34.63 -7.09 8.05
CA SER A 290 -33.39 -7.74 7.60
C SER A 290 -32.58 -8.24 8.80
N ILE A 291 -31.78 -9.30 8.59
CA ILE A 291 -30.76 -9.78 9.51
C ILE A 291 -29.61 -10.38 8.72
N TYR A 292 -28.43 -9.84 8.88
CA TYR A 292 -27.23 -10.35 8.19
C TYR A 292 -25.99 -10.27 9.06
N LEU A 293 -25.06 -11.15 8.77
CA LEU A 293 -23.73 -11.17 9.38
C LEU A 293 -22.79 -10.36 8.48
N GLU A 294 -22.34 -9.25 8.97
CA GLU A 294 -21.28 -8.48 8.36
C GLU A 294 -19.96 -8.99 8.94
N LYS A 295 -19.28 -9.81 8.13
CA LYS A 295 -17.90 -10.19 8.48
C LYS A 295 -17.02 -8.97 8.32
N GLN A 296 -16.09 -8.77 9.24
CA GLN A 296 -15.10 -7.73 9.05
C GLN A 296 -14.49 -7.81 7.65
N SER A 297 -14.58 -6.72 6.92
CA SER A 297 -13.93 -6.65 5.62
C SER A 297 -12.42 -6.55 5.81
N LEU A 298 -11.64 -7.08 4.87
CA LEU A 298 -10.18 -6.90 4.92
C LEU A 298 -9.79 -5.41 4.85
N GLU A 299 -10.65 -4.55 4.31
CA GLU A 299 -10.46 -3.10 4.34
C GLU A 299 -10.59 -2.53 5.75
N SER A 300 -11.60 -2.97 6.53
CA SER A 300 -11.76 -2.52 7.93
C SER A 300 -10.57 -3.00 8.77
N ILE A 301 -10.15 -4.26 8.58
CA ILE A 301 -8.95 -4.81 9.23
C ILE A 301 -7.71 -3.97 8.90
N PHE A 302 -7.50 -3.66 7.62
CA PHE A 302 -6.38 -2.84 7.20
C PHE A 302 -6.44 -1.43 7.77
N HIS A 303 -7.63 -0.81 7.81
CA HIS A 303 -7.83 0.52 8.38
C HIS A 303 -7.53 0.54 9.89
N GLU A 304 -8.01 -0.44 10.64
CA GLU A 304 -7.81 -0.57 12.08
C GLU A 304 -6.31 -0.75 12.40
N LEU A 305 -5.64 -1.72 11.76
CA LEU A 305 -4.20 -1.95 11.93
C LEU A 305 -3.34 -0.71 11.60
N THR A 306 -3.77 0.10 10.64
CA THR A 306 -3.02 1.30 10.25
C THR A 306 -3.33 2.51 11.12
N SER A 307 -4.55 2.63 11.71
CA SER A 307 -4.92 3.71 12.62
C SER A 307 -4.34 3.50 14.02
N GLU A 308 -4.45 2.32 14.60
CA GLU A 308 -3.86 2.00 15.92
C GLU A 308 -2.34 2.23 15.95
N THR A 309 -1.65 1.80 14.87
CA THR A 309 -0.20 2.05 14.76
C THR A 309 0.12 3.53 14.72
N ARG A 310 -0.73 4.34 14.11
CA ARG A 310 -0.54 5.79 14.01
C ARG A 310 -0.74 6.46 15.37
N GLU A 311 -1.79 6.11 16.08
CA GLU A 311 -2.09 6.64 17.42
C GLU A 311 -0.97 6.29 18.41
N ALA A 312 -0.52 5.03 18.43
CA ALA A 312 0.60 4.58 19.26
C ALA A 312 1.92 5.31 18.94
N MET A 313 2.16 5.68 17.67
CA MET A 313 3.36 6.42 17.28
C MET A 313 3.25 7.91 17.60
N GLU A 314 2.06 8.50 17.54
CA GLU A 314 1.81 9.89 17.97
C GLU A 314 1.97 10.02 19.49
N GLU A 315 1.49 9.07 20.28
CA GLU A 315 1.70 9.01 21.74
C GLU A 315 3.19 8.91 22.11
N LEU A 316 3.95 8.01 21.45
CA LEU A 316 5.39 7.89 21.68
C LEU A 316 6.18 9.15 21.28
N ALA A 317 5.75 9.83 20.24
CA ALA A 317 6.39 11.10 19.81
C ALA A 317 6.10 12.26 20.78
N GLU A 318 4.94 12.25 21.45
CA GLU A 318 4.60 13.23 22.50
C GLU A 318 5.39 12.96 23.78
N GLU A 319 5.65 11.70 24.14
CA GLU A 319 6.47 11.32 25.30
C GLU A 319 7.96 11.64 25.14
N GLU A 320 8.50 11.66 23.90
CA GLU A 320 9.90 11.99 23.62
C GLU A 320 10.18 13.49 23.54
N LEU A 321 9.18 14.38 23.62
CA LEU A 321 9.41 15.82 23.72
C LEU A 321 9.94 16.16 25.11
N PRO A 322 11.18 16.64 25.26
CA PRO A 322 11.70 17.03 26.57
C PRO A 322 10.88 18.19 27.08
N THR A 323 10.30 18.00 28.25
CA THR A 323 9.71 19.07 29.09
C THR A 323 10.77 20.15 29.25
N GLN A 324 10.72 21.21 28.45
CA GLN A 324 11.57 22.36 28.67
C GLN A 324 11.14 22.99 30.00
N ALA A 325 12.07 22.86 30.96
CA ALA A 325 11.97 23.42 32.28
C ALA A 325 11.61 24.90 32.22
N GLU A 326 10.56 25.28 32.89
CA GLU A 326 10.40 26.58 33.51
C GLU A 326 11.62 26.75 34.45
N ASP A 327 12.38 27.81 34.23
CA ASP A 327 13.14 28.60 35.19
C ASP A 327 14.41 29.16 34.58
N ALA A 328 14.33 30.40 34.14
CA ALA A 328 15.41 31.39 34.29
C ALA A 328 14.88 32.80 34.02
N GLU A 329 14.25 33.37 35.01
CA GLU A 329 14.26 34.83 35.17
C GLU A 329 15.68 35.26 35.46
N GLY A 330 16.33 35.85 34.46
CA GLY A 330 17.60 36.60 34.62
C GLY A 330 17.38 38.06 34.30
N PRO A 331 18.03 39.01 35.03
CA PRO A 331 17.68 40.42 35.08
C PRO A 331 18.00 41.18 33.79
N ALA A 332 17.18 42.18 33.50
CA ALA A 332 17.30 43.09 32.38
C ALA A 332 18.67 43.83 32.36
N PRO A 333 19.29 44.01 31.20
CA PRO A 333 20.41 44.94 31.07
C PRO A 333 19.91 46.35 30.83
N GLU A 334 20.52 47.29 31.59
CA GLU A 334 20.39 48.75 31.52
C GLU A 334 20.63 49.31 30.13
N GLU A 335 19.80 50.32 29.81
CA GLU A 335 20.02 51.28 28.71
C GLU A 335 21.31 52.09 28.93
N THR A 336 22.22 52.09 27.97
CA THR A 336 23.18 53.19 27.79
C THR A 336 22.99 53.76 26.40
N ALA A 337 22.62 55.04 26.43
CA ALA A 337 22.44 55.92 25.29
C ALA A 337 23.75 56.38 24.69
N ALA A 338 23.66 56.95 23.48
CA ALA A 338 24.58 57.84 22.74
C ALA A 338 25.71 57.10 21.99
N ASP A 339 25.89 57.23 20.71
CA ASP A 339 26.21 58.47 20.01
C ASP A 339 26.16 58.21 18.48
N THR A 340 25.52 59.07 17.74
CA THR A 340 25.70 59.25 16.30
C THR A 340 26.95 60.04 16.02
N PRO A 341 27.68 59.86 14.91
CA PRO A 341 27.71 60.91 13.91
C PRO A 341 27.61 60.43 12.43
N GLU A 342 27.16 61.42 11.71
CA GLU A 342 26.90 61.62 10.31
C GLU A 342 28.03 61.31 9.33
N ASP A 343 27.61 61.20 8.08
CA ASP A 343 28.21 61.60 6.81
C ASP A 343 29.46 60.87 6.25
N SER A 344 29.27 60.30 5.08
CA SER A 344 29.80 60.94 3.85
C SER A 344 29.54 60.06 2.62
N GLU A 345 28.99 60.72 1.62
CA GLU A 345 28.87 60.39 0.20
C GLU A 345 30.21 59.94 -0.44
N GLU A 346 30.07 59.15 -1.50
CA GLU A 346 30.68 59.26 -2.85
C GLU A 346 30.69 57.91 -3.51
N GLU A 347 29.88 57.73 -4.55
CA GLU A 347 30.16 57.84 -5.99
C GLU A 347 31.24 56.88 -6.55
N ASP A 348 30.81 56.24 -7.64
CA ASP A 348 31.54 55.87 -8.84
C ASP A 348 32.29 54.51 -8.91
N ARG A 349 31.75 53.58 -9.57
CA ARG A 349 32.02 53.07 -10.94
C ARG A 349 31.36 51.70 -11.21
#